data_db3eef84703169a2c005be4c77d3ee13
#
_entry.id   db3eef84703169a2c005be4c77d3ee13
#
_cell.length_a   1.000
_cell.length_b   1.000
_cell.length_c   1.000
_cell.angle_alpha   90.00
_cell.angle_beta   90.00
_cell.angle_gamma   90.00
#
_symmetry.space_group_name_H-M   'P 1'
#
loop_
_entity.id
_entity.type
_entity.pdbx_description
1 polymer ?
#
loop_
_entity_poly.entity_id
_entity_poly.type
_entity_poly.pdbx_seq_one_letter_code
_entity_poly.pdbx_strand_id
1 'polypeptide(L)'
;MELRLGEKQTLVIVKKVEFGVYLATKEAPEDKVLLPAKQVPEGAKVGDELEVFLYRDSSDRLISTTRTPKLCMGQVALLTVVQVGKVGAFLDWGLEKDLLLPFKQQTRKVKTGEQVLAALYIDKSGRLCATCLLYTSDAADEL
;
A
#
# COMPACT_ATOMS: atom_id res chain seq x y z
N MET A 1 -15.65 -0.77 12.97
CA MET A 1 -14.76 -1.08 11.84
C MET A 1 -13.35 -0.60 12.16
N GLU A 2 -12.36 -1.44 11.98
CA GLU A 2 -10.97 -1.10 12.27
C GLU A 2 -10.26 -0.57 11.05
N LEU A 3 -9.18 0.18 11.28
CA LEU A 3 -8.30 0.60 10.19
C LEU A 3 -7.57 -0.65 9.66
N ARG A 4 -7.63 -0.87 8.35
CA ARG A 4 -7.05 -2.06 7.72
C ARG A 4 -5.97 -1.68 6.73
N LEU A 5 -4.74 -2.06 7.07
CA LEU A 5 -3.58 -1.83 6.23
C LEU A 5 -3.71 -2.58 4.91
N GLY A 6 -3.42 -1.91 3.81
CA GLY A 6 -3.45 -2.54 2.49
C GLY A 6 -4.81 -2.59 1.83
N GLU A 7 -5.83 -1.96 2.43
CA GLU A 7 -7.19 -1.98 1.92
C GLU A 7 -7.73 -0.57 1.74
N LYS A 8 -8.69 -0.43 0.85
CA LYS A 8 -9.44 0.81 0.72
C LYS A 8 -10.56 0.83 1.74
N GLN A 9 -10.73 1.95 2.41
CA GLN A 9 -11.80 2.13 3.39
C GLN A 9 -12.36 3.53 3.28
N THR A 10 -13.65 3.67 3.59
CA THR A 10 -14.27 4.98 3.70
C THR A 10 -14.11 5.44 5.13
N LEU A 11 -13.41 6.54 5.32
CA LEU A 11 -13.14 7.10 6.64
C LEU A 11 -13.67 8.53 6.72
N VAL A 12 -13.81 9.05 7.94
CA VAL A 12 -14.35 10.38 8.19
C VAL A 12 -13.22 11.31 8.59
N ILE A 13 -13.23 12.53 8.07
CA ILE A 13 -12.29 13.56 8.49
C ILE A 13 -12.66 13.99 9.91
N VAL A 14 -11.74 13.77 10.86
CA VAL A 14 -11.99 14.12 12.26
C VAL A 14 -11.22 15.36 12.70
N LYS A 15 -10.18 15.74 11.95
CA LYS A 15 -9.37 16.92 12.29
C LYS A 15 -8.65 17.44 11.08
N LYS A 16 -8.58 18.77 10.95
CA LYS A 16 -7.75 19.41 9.91
C LYS A 16 -6.51 19.98 10.57
N VAL A 17 -5.37 19.79 9.94
CA VAL A 17 -4.10 20.33 10.41
C VAL A 17 -3.37 20.95 9.22
N GLU A 18 -2.27 21.65 9.49
CA GLU A 18 -1.53 22.35 8.47
C GLU A 18 -1.00 21.42 7.36
N PHE A 19 -0.58 20.23 7.73
CA PHE A 19 0.03 19.28 6.78
C PHE A 19 -0.95 18.25 6.22
N GLY A 20 -2.25 18.41 6.48
CA GLY A 20 -3.26 17.51 5.92
C GLY A 20 -4.49 17.38 6.80
N VAL A 21 -5.12 16.23 6.72
CA VAL A 21 -6.27 15.94 7.59
C VAL A 21 -6.07 14.57 8.25
N TYR A 22 -6.67 14.41 9.43
CA TYR A 22 -6.72 13.09 10.07
C TYR A 22 -8.07 12.46 9.80
N LEU A 23 -8.03 11.18 9.47
CA LEU A 23 -9.21 10.38 9.18
C LEU A 23 -9.34 9.25 10.19
N ALA A 24 -10.56 8.84 10.47
CA ALA A 24 -10.80 7.72 11.38
C ALA A 24 -12.13 7.07 11.04
N THR A 25 -12.37 5.88 11.62
CA THR A 25 -13.68 5.26 11.54
C THR A 25 -14.62 5.98 12.52
N LYS A 26 -15.90 5.88 12.29
CA LYS A 26 -16.90 6.50 13.15
C LYS A 26 -16.87 5.89 14.56
N GLU A 27 -16.54 4.61 14.65
CA GLU A 27 -16.53 3.89 15.91
C GLU A 27 -15.30 4.20 16.76
N ALA A 28 -14.21 4.61 16.16
CA ALA A 28 -12.93 4.82 16.86
C ALA A 28 -12.26 6.10 16.38
N PRO A 29 -12.84 7.28 16.68
CA PRO A 29 -12.28 8.55 16.21
C PRO A 29 -10.90 8.88 16.77
N GLU A 30 -10.49 8.21 17.84
CA GLU A 30 -9.16 8.39 18.41
C GLU A 30 -8.07 7.65 17.62
N ASP A 31 -8.44 6.66 16.82
CA ASP A 31 -7.49 5.91 16.00
C ASP A 31 -7.38 6.59 14.64
N LYS A 32 -6.56 7.63 14.58
CA LYS A 32 -6.47 8.52 13.43
C LYS A 32 -5.35 8.13 12.48
N VAL A 33 -5.58 8.37 11.18
CA VAL A 33 -4.56 8.20 10.16
C VAL A 33 -4.47 9.50 9.36
N LEU A 34 -3.24 9.89 9.01
CA LEU A 34 -3.02 11.13 8.27
C LEU A 34 -3.28 10.93 6.78
N LEU A 35 -3.96 11.91 6.15
CA LEU A 35 -4.01 12.07 4.71
C LEU A 35 -3.25 13.36 4.39
N PRO A 36 -2.10 13.30 3.69
CA PRO A 36 -1.30 14.48 3.40
C PRO A 36 -2.08 15.56 2.64
N ALA A 37 -1.73 16.81 2.89
CA ALA A 37 -2.44 17.96 2.33
C ALA A 37 -2.59 17.90 0.81
N LYS A 38 -1.58 17.46 0.11
CA LYS A 38 -1.62 17.38 -1.36
C LYS A 38 -2.61 16.34 -1.88
N GLN A 39 -3.09 15.44 -1.02
CA GLN A 39 -4.07 14.42 -1.38
C GLN A 39 -5.48 14.80 -0.96
N VAL A 40 -5.62 15.86 -0.17
CA VAL A 40 -6.94 16.25 0.36
C VAL A 40 -7.74 16.94 -0.74
N PRO A 41 -8.97 16.47 -1.02
CA PRO A 41 -9.82 17.11 -2.02
C PRO A 41 -10.13 18.55 -1.64
N GLU A 42 -10.23 19.40 -2.64
CA GLU A 42 -10.59 20.79 -2.42
C GLU A 42 -11.98 20.87 -1.79
N GLY A 43 -12.12 21.69 -0.77
CA GLY A 43 -13.41 21.86 -0.08
C GLY A 43 -13.71 20.82 0.99
N ALA A 44 -12.80 19.88 1.24
CA ALA A 44 -13.01 18.87 2.27
C ALA A 44 -13.01 19.50 3.66
N LYS A 45 -13.88 19.00 4.54
CA LYS A 45 -14.04 19.52 5.89
C LYS A 45 -14.31 18.40 6.88
N VAL A 46 -14.12 18.72 8.16
CA VAL A 46 -14.40 17.77 9.24
C VAL A 46 -15.85 17.26 9.12
N GLY A 47 -15.99 15.95 9.21
CA GLY A 47 -17.26 15.27 9.02
C GLY A 47 -17.47 14.69 7.64
N ASP A 48 -16.65 15.08 6.66
CA ASP A 48 -16.75 14.52 5.31
C ASP A 48 -16.17 13.12 5.29
N GLU A 49 -16.74 12.28 4.43
CA GLU A 49 -16.24 10.92 4.23
C GLU A 49 -15.36 10.87 3.00
N LEU A 50 -14.26 10.13 3.09
CA LEU A 50 -13.35 9.92 1.96
C LEU A 50 -12.99 8.45 1.87
N GLU A 51 -12.90 7.94 0.65
CA GLU A 51 -12.37 6.60 0.43
C GLU A 51 -10.87 6.70 0.26
N VAL A 52 -10.12 6.02 1.10
CA VAL A 52 -8.65 6.07 1.10
C VAL A 52 -8.08 4.67 1.20
N PHE A 53 -6.83 4.54 0.75
CA PHE A 53 -6.05 3.31 0.87
C PHE A 53 -5.05 3.52 2.00
N LEU A 54 -4.93 2.54 2.88
CA LEU A 54 -4.03 2.64 4.04
C LEU A 54 -2.73 1.90 3.78
N TYR A 55 -1.61 2.56 4.04
CA TYR A 55 -0.28 1.96 3.87
C TYR A 55 0.68 2.63 4.88
N ARG A 56 1.94 2.22 4.86
CA ARG A 56 2.95 2.86 5.72
C ARG A 56 3.90 3.69 4.88
N ASP A 57 4.28 4.85 5.40
CA ASP A 57 5.23 5.73 4.69
C ASP A 57 6.67 5.24 4.93
N SER A 58 7.64 5.99 4.39
CA SER A 58 9.05 5.61 4.50
C SER A 58 9.59 5.64 5.94
N SER A 59 8.89 6.31 6.84
CA SER A 59 9.21 6.28 8.28
C SER A 59 8.41 5.22 9.02
N ASP A 60 7.74 4.34 8.28
CA ASP A 60 6.97 3.23 8.81
C ASP A 60 5.74 3.67 9.62
N ARG A 61 5.24 4.86 9.35
CA ARG A 61 4.03 5.39 10.00
C ARG A 61 2.81 5.08 9.14
N LEU A 62 1.71 4.77 9.79
CA LEU A 62 0.45 4.54 9.10
C LEU A 62 -0.02 5.83 8.43
N ILE A 63 -0.31 5.77 7.14
CA ILE A 63 -0.69 6.92 6.35
C ILE A 63 -1.75 6.49 5.35
N SER A 64 -2.47 7.44 4.79
CA SER A 64 -3.50 7.13 3.79
C SER A 64 -3.27 7.91 2.51
N THR A 65 -3.91 7.46 1.44
CA THR A 65 -3.87 8.13 0.14
C THR A 65 -5.23 8.00 -0.54
N THR A 66 -5.60 9.02 -1.29
CA THR A 66 -6.80 8.96 -2.13
C THR A 66 -6.50 8.27 -3.46
N ARG A 67 -5.24 8.02 -3.76
CA ARG A 67 -4.85 7.28 -4.98
C ARG A 67 -5.23 5.82 -4.84
N THR A 68 -5.54 5.20 -5.98
CA THR A 68 -5.79 3.76 -6.02
C THR A 68 -4.50 3.07 -6.46
N PRO A 69 -3.89 2.24 -5.60
CA PRO A 69 -2.69 1.51 -6.01
C PRO A 69 -3.08 0.43 -7.02
N LYS A 70 -2.08 -0.07 -7.74
CA LYS A 70 -2.29 -1.16 -8.70
C LYS A 70 -2.59 -2.48 -8.01
N LEU A 71 -2.33 -2.59 -6.72
CA LEU A 71 -2.47 -3.82 -5.95
C LEU A 71 -3.00 -3.52 -4.55
N CYS A 72 -4.09 -4.16 -4.19
CA CYS A 72 -4.66 -4.08 -2.83
C CYS A 72 -4.63 -5.45 -2.19
N MET A 73 -4.86 -5.49 -0.87
CA MET A 73 -4.90 -6.76 -0.14
C MET A 73 -5.94 -7.69 -0.75
N GLY A 74 -5.58 -8.95 -0.92
CA GLY A 74 -6.49 -9.94 -1.50
C GLY A 74 -6.48 -9.99 -3.02
N GLN A 75 -5.67 -9.14 -3.66
CA GLN A 75 -5.57 -9.09 -5.12
C GLN A 75 -4.20 -9.54 -5.58
N VAL A 76 -4.08 -9.79 -6.88
CA VAL A 76 -2.79 -10.01 -7.52
C VAL A 76 -2.68 -9.05 -8.69
N ALA A 77 -1.47 -8.60 -8.99
CA ALA A 77 -1.24 -7.68 -10.11
C ALA A 77 0.16 -7.85 -10.65
N LEU A 78 0.32 -7.50 -11.91
CA LEU A 78 1.63 -7.48 -12.55
C LEU A 78 2.26 -6.11 -12.30
N LEU A 79 3.38 -6.09 -11.60
CA LEU A 79 4.07 -4.86 -11.23
C LEU A 79 5.48 -4.83 -11.80
N THR A 80 5.97 -3.62 -12.08
CA THR A 80 7.30 -3.44 -12.67
C THR A 80 8.33 -3.20 -11.57
N VAL A 81 9.47 -3.90 -11.68
CA VAL A 81 10.62 -3.71 -10.79
C VAL A 81 11.31 -2.42 -11.21
N VAL A 82 11.37 -1.44 -10.29
CA VAL A 82 12.01 -0.15 -10.59
C VAL A 82 13.41 -0.06 -10.00
N GLN A 83 13.72 -0.88 -9.02
CA GLN A 83 15.04 -0.86 -8.39
C GLN A 83 15.27 -2.16 -7.64
N VAL A 84 16.51 -2.61 -7.56
CA VAL A 84 16.90 -3.74 -6.71
C VAL A 84 17.95 -3.24 -5.73
N GLY A 85 17.70 -3.46 -4.46
CA GLY A 85 18.59 -3.01 -3.40
C GLY A 85 19.03 -4.16 -2.49
N LYS A 86 19.56 -3.78 -1.34
CA LYS A 86 20.09 -4.76 -0.38
C LYS A 86 19.03 -5.63 0.29
N VAL A 87 17.82 -5.12 0.41
CA VAL A 87 16.75 -5.83 1.12
C VAL A 87 15.79 -6.55 0.19
N GLY A 88 15.87 -6.27 -1.11
CA GLY A 88 14.97 -6.87 -2.08
C GLY A 88 14.76 -5.95 -3.26
N ALA A 89 13.71 -6.20 -4.01
CA ALA A 89 13.33 -5.38 -5.15
C ALA A 89 12.24 -4.40 -4.74
N PHE A 90 12.18 -3.27 -5.45
CA PHE A 90 11.14 -2.28 -5.23
C PHE A 90 10.26 -2.25 -6.48
N LEU A 91 8.96 -2.32 -6.27
CA LEU A 91 7.97 -2.41 -7.34
C LEU A 91 7.15 -1.13 -7.41
N ASP A 92 6.86 -0.71 -8.64
CA ASP A 92 5.97 0.43 -8.86
C ASP A 92 4.52 -0.06 -8.76
N TRP A 93 3.82 0.37 -7.74
CA TRP A 93 2.42 0.01 -7.55
C TRP A 93 1.49 1.23 -7.57
N GLY A 94 2.00 2.35 -8.08
CA GLY A 94 1.17 3.53 -8.31
C GLY A 94 1.15 4.55 -7.17
N LEU A 95 1.89 4.28 -6.09
CA LEU A 95 1.99 5.21 -4.96
C LEU A 95 3.39 5.82 -4.91
N GLU A 96 3.56 6.87 -4.12
CA GLU A 96 4.85 7.54 -4.00
C GLU A 96 5.93 6.64 -3.43
N LYS A 97 5.56 5.79 -2.47
CA LYS A 97 6.49 4.83 -1.89
C LYS A 97 6.37 3.52 -2.66
N ASP A 98 7.49 3.05 -3.20
CA ASP A 98 7.51 1.77 -3.91
C ASP A 98 7.22 0.61 -2.96
N LEU A 99 6.69 -0.48 -3.50
CA LEU A 99 6.35 -1.66 -2.72
C LEU A 99 7.55 -2.60 -2.67
N LEU A 100 7.96 -2.99 -1.46
CA LEU A 100 9.11 -3.89 -1.29
C LEU A 100 8.73 -5.34 -1.59
N LEU A 101 9.55 -6.01 -2.39
CA LEU A 101 9.50 -7.45 -2.63
C LEU A 101 10.77 -8.05 -2.02
N PRO A 102 10.72 -8.53 -0.76
CA PRO A 102 11.91 -9.04 -0.09
C PRO A 102 12.50 -10.24 -0.82
N PHE A 103 13.82 -10.45 -0.72
CA PHE A 103 14.48 -11.55 -1.42
C PHE A 103 13.86 -12.91 -1.08
N LYS A 104 13.48 -13.13 0.16
CA LYS A 104 12.89 -14.42 0.56
C LYS A 104 11.51 -14.67 -0.05
N GLN A 105 10.87 -13.63 -0.60
CA GLN A 105 9.57 -13.76 -1.24
C GLN A 105 9.68 -13.83 -2.75
N GLN A 106 10.90 -13.84 -3.29
CA GLN A 106 11.11 -13.95 -4.71
C GLN A 106 11.33 -15.41 -5.09
N THR A 107 10.74 -15.83 -6.19
CA THR A 107 10.93 -17.19 -6.69
C THR A 107 12.24 -17.33 -7.44
N ARG A 108 12.77 -16.22 -7.92
CA ARG A 108 14.08 -16.10 -8.54
C ARG A 108 14.51 -14.65 -8.39
N LYS A 109 15.78 -14.38 -8.61
CA LYS A 109 16.26 -12.99 -8.58
C LYS A 109 15.65 -12.22 -9.73
N VAL A 110 15.08 -11.07 -9.42
CA VAL A 110 14.47 -10.20 -10.41
C VAL A 110 15.42 -9.05 -10.74
N LYS A 111 15.20 -8.42 -11.89
CA LYS A 111 16.02 -7.31 -12.37
C LYS A 111 15.16 -6.09 -12.61
N THR A 112 15.77 -4.92 -12.53
CA THR A 112 15.10 -3.66 -12.85
C THR A 112 14.53 -3.74 -14.26
N GLY A 113 13.26 -3.33 -14.40
CA GLY A 113 12.55 -3.37 -15.68
C GLY A 113 11.72 -4.61 -15.88
N GLU A 114 11.93 -5.66 -15.08
CA GLU A 114 11.11 -6.86 -15.19
C GLU A 114 9.74 -6.63 -14.58
N GLN A 115 8.75 -7.38 -15.04
CA GLN A 115 7.43 -7.39 -14.43
C GLN A 115 7.25 -8.69 -13.67
N VAL A 116 6.64 -8.59 -12.50
CA VAL A 116 6.39 -9.75 -11.66
C VAL A 116 4.91 -9.76 -11.26
N LEU A 117 4.35 -10.96 -11.17
CA LEU A 117 3.01 -11.11 -10.63
C LEU A 117 3.13 -11.17 -9.13
N ALA A 118 2.50 -10.23 -8.44
CA ALA A 118 2.67 -10.06 -7.02
C ALA A 118 1.35 -9.98 -6.28
N ALA A 119 1.40 -10.33 -5.01
CA ALA A 119 0.29 -10.14 -4.08
C ALA A 119 0.81 -9.39 -2.87
N LEU A 120 -0.08 -8.71 -2.16
CA LEU A 120 0.26 -8.01 -0.92
C LEU A 120 0.20 -8.95 0.26
N TYR A 121 1.10 -8.75 1.21
CA TYR A 121 0.98 -9.39 2.51
C TYR A 121 1.54 -8.44 3.58
N ILE A 122 1.23 -8.72 4.83
CA ILE A 122 1.75 -7.96 5.96
C ILE A 122 2.81 -8.83 6.62
N ASP A 123 4.04 -8.32 6.71
CA ASP A 123 5.14 -9.08 7.29
C ASP A 123 5.06 -9.11 8.82
N LYS A 124 6.02 -9.80 9.44
CA LYS A 124 6.04 -9.94 10.90
C LYS A 124 6.17 -8.62 11.64
N SER A 125 6.74 -7.60 11.00
CA SER A 125 6.89 -6.28 11.62
C SER A 125 5.68 -5.37 11.36
N GLY A 126 4.66 -5.87 10.66
CA GLY A 126 3.46 -5.09 10.38
C GLY A 126 3.54 -4.22 9.14
N ARG A 127 4.51 -4.44 8.26
CA ARG A 127 4.66 -3.66 7.03
C ARG A 127 4.00 -4.35 5.85
N LEU A 128 3.50 -3.54 4.92
CA LEU A 128 3.02 -4.06 3.64
C LEU A 128 4.20 -4.41 2.76
N CYS A 129 4.19 -5.62 2.24
CA CYS A 129 5.22 -6.10 1.32
C CYS A 129 4.56 -6.89 0.21
N ALA A 130 5.34 -7.17 -0.84
CA ALA A 130 4.88 -8.01 -1.94
C ALA A 130 5.46 -9.40 -1.81
N THR A 131 4.72 -10.38 -2.33
CA THR A 131 5.23 -11.73 -2.52
C THR A 131 5.08 -12.07 -4.00
N CYS A 132 6.10 -12.66 -4.58
CA CYS A 132 6.09 -13.05 -5.99
C CYS A 132 5.39 -14.40 -6.11
N LEU A 133 4.46 -14.51 -7.06
CA LEU A 133 3.71 -15.74 -7.25
C LEU A 133 4.40 -16.65 -8.26
N LEU A 134 4.32 -17.95 -7.97
CA LEU A 134 4.98 -18.95 -8.79
C LEU A 134 4.24 -19.37 -10.04
N TYR A 135 3.08 -18.83 -10.23
CA TYR A 135 2.29 -19.30 -11.34
C TYR A 135 3.09 -19.42 -12.60
N THR A 136 4.01 -18.56 -12.59
CA THR A 136 4.83 -18.52 -13.73
C THR A 136 5.54 -19.77 -13.88
N SER A 137 5.43 -20.32 -13.31
CA SER A 137 6.22 -21.10 -13.68
C SER A 137 5.76 -22.23 -14.20
N ASP A 138 5.42 -21.69 -14.16
CA ASP A 138 5.24 -22.17 -14.68
C ASP A 138 4.85 -23.14 -14.45
N ALA A 139 4.48 -23.24 -13.81
CA ALA A 139 3.96 -23.78 -13.51
C ALA A 139 3.46 -24.56 -13.90
N ALA A 140 3.42 -24.38 -14.15
CA ALA A 140 3.08 -24.66 -14.51
C ALA A 140 3.35 -25.45 -15.13
N ASP A 141 3.79 -25.20 -15.41
CA ASP A 141 4.12 -25.48 -16.02
C ASP A 141 4.36 -26.61 -15.91
N GLU A 142 4.46 -26.78 -15.31
CA GLU A 142 4.58 -27.40 -15.08
C GLU A 142 4.06 -28.28 -14.77
N LEU A 143 3.82 -28.47 -14.61
CA LEU A 143 3.25 -28.94 -14.29
C LEU A 143 2.78 -29.41 -14.59
#